data_6b7378067d6bf00a4f36bdd4a8a6a558
#
_entry.id   6b7378067d6bf00a4f36bdd4a8a6a558
#
_cell.length_a   1.000
_cell.length_b   1.000
_cell.length_c   1.000
_cell.angle_alpha   90.00
_cell.angle_beta   90.00
_cell.angle_gamma   90.00
#
_symmetry.space_group_name_H-M   'P 1'
#
loop_
_entity.id
_entity.type
_entity.pdbx_description
1 polymer ?
#
loop_
_entity_poly.entity_id
_entity_poly.type
_entity_poly.pdbx_seq_one_letter_code
_entity_poly.pdbx_strand_id
1 'polypeptide(L)'
;MEKIHNNLNIDNLTKTEWFNQFNKGQQKEILKGLKNNVDVSVYANKKLKDKQMKEIRLGLEDNLEVSIYAKEEFDFSQMKEIRYGLEDNLEVSIYAKPEFDKNQMEEIREGLAKKLKVSIYAKPEFDWTQMTQIRWDLEKKVDVSKYVKEKFAWEQMEEIRLGLEANLDVSIYAKSEYSWEQMKEIRIGLELDLDVSIYLDEVFNGKQMKEIREGLDYSLDVSFYAKPDFSYEQMREIKSGLREKNDVSIYATSEYNWEQMRQIRWGLEDNLDVSVYATPVYHWTQMDQIRLGMKDNLDVSKIAKKHYNWEKMERIRYNMLYR
;
A
#
# COMPACT_ATOMS: atom_id res chain seq x y z
N MET A 1 -0.63 -50.46 -16.71
CA MET A 1 -2.06 -50.20 -17.00
C MET A 1 -2.20 -50.21 -18.52
N GLU A 2 -3.07 -51.08 -19.04
CA GLU A 2 -3.31 -51.14 -20.50
C GLU A 2 -3.90 -49.82 -20.99
N LYS A 3 -3.40 -49.35 -22.14
CA LYS A 3 -3.98 -48.20 -22.85
C LYS A 3 -5.46 -48.51 -23.13
N ILE A 4 -6.37 -47.75 -22.53
CA ILE A 4 -7.81 -47.82 -22.80
C ILE A 4 -8.00 -47.23 -24.20
N HIS A 5 -7.89 -48.10 -25.21
CA HIS A 5 -8.06 -47.76 -26.61
C HIS A 5 -9.50 -47.49 -26.96
N ASN A 6 -9.73 -46.54 -27.83
CA ASN A 6 -10.87 -45.82 -28.37
C ASN A 6 -12.09 -46.63 -28.90
N ASN A 7 -12.36 -47.85 -28.44
CA ASN A 7 -13.55 -48.59 -28.80
C ASN A 7 -14.38 -49.09 -27.60
N LEU A 8 -14.17 -48.52 -26.41
CA LEU A 8 -15.05 -48.77 -25.28
C LEU A 8 -16.38 -48.01 -25.52
N ASN A 9 -17.47 -48.80 -25.66
CA ASN A 9 -18.83 -48.25 -25.63
C ASN A 9 -18.98 -47.45 -24.32
N ILE A 10 -19.12 -46.14 -24.39
CA ILE A 10 -19.24 -45.22 -23.24
C ILE A 10 -20.35 -45.69 -22.31
N ASP A 11 -21.44 -46.27 -22.83
CA ASP A 11 -22.59 -46.82 -22.07
C ASP A 11 -22.16 -47.99 -21.17
N ASN A 12 -21.18 -48.78 -21.56
CA ASN A 12 -20.64 -49.87 -20.74
C ASN A 12 -19.67 -49.35 -19.69
N LEU A 13 -18.85 -48.32 -20.03
CA LEU A 13 -17.93 -47.72 -19.09
C LEU A 13 -18.62 -47.08 -17.87
N THR A 14 -19.75 -46.39 -18.10
CA THR A 14 -20.52 -45.74 -17.02
C THR A 14 -21.10 -46.70 -15.99
N LYS A 15 -21.16 -47.99 -16.32
CA LYS A 15 -21.65 -49.07 -15.42
C LYS A 15 -20.54 -49.76 -14.63
N THR A 16 -19.24 -49.42 -14.89
CA THR A 16 -18.12 -50.09 -14.25
C THR A 16 -17.86 -49.54 -12.84
N GLU A 17 -17.37 -50.40 -11.95
CA GLU A 17 -16.92 -49.98 -10.60
C GLU A 17 -15.81 -48.94 -10.69
N TRP A 18 -14.91 -49.07 -11.66
CA TRP A 18 -13.83 -48.11 -11.90
C TRP A 18 -14.40 -46.72 -12.14
N PHE A 19 -15.40 -46.55 -13.01
CA PHE A 19 -15.98 -45.24 -13.29
C PHE A 19 -16.79 -44.70 -12.11
N ASN A 20 -17.52 -45.57 -11.41
CA ASN A 20 -18.37 -45.20 -10.30
C ASN A 20 -17.62 -44.81 -9.03
N GLN A 21 -16.32 -45.05 -8.95
CA GLN A 21 -15.48 -44.56 -7.85
C GLN A 21 -15.22 -43.03 -7.93
N PHE A 22 -15.44 -42.39 -9.06
CA PHE A 22 -15.27 -40.97 -9.27
C PHE A 22 -16.55 -40.18 -8.93
N ASN A 23 -16.40 -38.97 -8.40
CA ASN A 23 -17.55 -38.11 -8.21
C ASN A 23 -18.11 -37.59 -9.54
N LYS A 24 -19.33 -37.02 -9.54
CA LYS A 24 -20.00 -36.54 -10.76
C LYS A 24 -19.22 -35.57 -11.59
N GLY A 25 -18.44 -34.64 -10.95
CA GLY A 25 -17.58 -33.68 -11.62
C GLY A 25 -16.41 -34.36 -12.34
N GLN A 26 -15.73 -35.26 -11.64
CA GLN A 26 -14.66 -36.11 -12.21
C GLN A 26 -15.17 -37.00 -13.35
N GLN A 27 -16.30 -37.67 -13.17
CA GLN A 27 -16.95 -38.48 -14.21
C GLN A 27 -17.20 -37.66 -15.47
N LYS A 28 -17.70 -36.43 -15.32
CA LYS A 28 -17.94 -35.50 -16.43
C LYS A 28 -16.66 -35.18 -17.21
N GLU A 29 -15.55 -34.94 -16.53
CA GLU A 29 -14.28 -34.63 -17.23
C GLU A 29 -13.67 -35.88 -17.89
N ILE A 30 -13.84 -37.10 -17.32
CA ILE A 30 -13.46 -38.35 -17.94
C ILE A 30 -14.27 -38.58 -19.25
N LEU A 31 -15.60 -38.41 -19.20
CA LEU A 31 -16.47 -38.61 -20.38
C LEU A 31 -16.13 -37.61 -21.49
N LYS A 32 -15.82 -36.35 -21.14
CA LYS A 32 -15.38 -35.34 -22.13
C LYS A 32 -14.07 -35.76 -22.81
N GLY A 33 -13.10 -36.21 -22.02
CA GLY A 33 -11.84 -36.66 -22.58
C GLY A 33 -11.98 -37.84 -23.53
N LEU A 34 -12.76 -38.84 -23.16
CA LEU A 34 -13.06 -39.97 -24.04
C LEU A 34 -13.74 -39.50 -25.33
N LYS A 35 -14.72 -38.58 -25.24
CA LYS A 35 -15.39 -38.00 -26.41
C LYS A 35 -14.41 -37.23 -27.32
N ASN A 36 -13.42 -36.59 -26.76
CA ASN A 36 -12.42 -35.81 -27.48
C ASN A 36 -11.14 -36.60 -27.83
N ASN A 37 -11.17 -37.92 -27.65
CA ASN A 37 -10.09 -38.87 -27.98
C ASN A 37 -8.77 -38.62 -27.27
N VAL A 38 -8.81 -38.11 -26.03
CA VAL A 38 -7.59 -37.92 -25.22
C VAL A 38 -7.39 -39.09 -24.24
N ASP A 39 -6.15 -39.37 -23.87
CA ASP A 39 -5.83 -40.43 -22.93
C ASP A 39 -6.24 -40.05 -21.49
N VAL A 40 -7.42 -40.52 -21.09
CA VAL A 40 -7.98 -40.23 -19.75
C VAL A 40 -7.16 -40.90 -18.63
N SER A 41 -6.31 -41.89 -18.92
CA SER A 41 -5.49 -42.54 -17.88
C SER A 41 -4.47 -41.58 -17.25
N VAL A 42 -4.12 -40.50 -17.92
CA VAL A 42 -3.22 -39.46 -17.43
C VAL A 42 -3.82 -38.69 -16.22
N TYR A 43 -5.16 -38.53 -16.21
CA TYR A 43 -5.79 -37.69 -15.20
C TYR A 43 -6.92 -38.36 -14.44
N ALA A 44 -7.36 -39.57 -14.80
CA ALA A 44 -8.40 -40.32 -14.06
C ALA A 44 -7.86 -40.83 -12.72
N ASN A 45 -7.59 -39.89 -11.82
CA ASN A 45 -7.08 -40.10 -10.47
C ASN A 45 -8.06 -39.48 -9.46
N LYS A 46 -8.55 -40.28 -8.49
CA LYS A 46 -9.49 -39.81 -7.44
C LYS A 46 -8.97 -38.69 -6.57
N LYS A 47 -7.68 -38.56 -6.45
CA LYS A 47 -7.04 -37.48 -5.66
C LYS A 47 -7.11 -36.13 -6.36
N LEU A 48 -7.22 -36.12 -7.68
CA LEU A 48 -7.39 -34.88 -8.43
C LEU A 48 -8.84 -34.40 -8.33
N LYS A 49 -9.01 -33.11 -8.07
CA LYS A 49 -10.35 -32.48 -8.12
C LYS A 49 -10.81 -32.37 -9.57
N ASP A 50 -12.10 -32.29 -9.79
CA ASP A 50 -12.71 -32.15 -11.13
C ASP A 50 -12.13 -30.98 -11.94
N LYS A 51 -11.85 -29.84 -11.28
CA LYS A 51 -11.21 -28.68 -11.92
C LYS A 51 -9.75 -28.94 -12.35
N GLN A 52 -8.99 -29.70 -11.54
CA GLN A 52 -7.62 -30.13 -11.91
C GLN A 52 -7.67 -31.07 -13.11
N MET A 53 -8.57 -32.08 -13.08
CA MET A 53 -8.78 -33.00 -14.20
C MET A 53 -9.18 -32.25 -15.47
N LYS A 54 -9.98 -31.18 -15.37
CA LYS A 54 -10.33 -30.31 -16.49
C LYS A 54 -9.11 -29.66 -17.13
N GLU A 55 -8.23 -29.05 -16.34
CA GLU A 55 -7.05 -28.36 -16.89
C GLU A 55 -6.08 -29.35 -17.54
N ILE A 56 -5.93 -30.56 -16.99
CA ILE A 56 -5.11 -31.59 -17.63
C ILE A 56 -5.75 -32.08 -18.93
N ARG A 57 -7.08 -32.31 -18.95
CA ARG A 57 -7.80 -32.70 -20.20
C ARG A 57 -7.63 -31.64 -21.28
N LEU A 58 -7.81 -30.36 -20.96
CA LEU A 58 -7.62 -29.28 -21.95
C LEU A 58 -6.20 -29.29 -22.53
N GLY A 59 -5.18 -29.42 -21.70
CA GLY A 59 -3.81 -29.52 -22.19
C GLY A 59 -3.57 -30.72 -23.10
N LEU A 60 -4.19 -31.90 -22.81
CA LEU A 60 -4.12 -33.07 -23.67
C LEU A 60 -4.85 -32.82 -25.00
N GLU A 61 -5.97 -32.12 -25.01
CA GLU A 61 -6.69 -31.71 -26.24
C GLU A 61 -5.85 -30.83 -27.14
N ASP A 62 -5.02 -29.96 -26.52
CA ASP A 62 -4.10 -29.06 -27.24
C ASP A 62 -2.74 -29.69 -27.49
N ASN A 63 -2.54 -30.99 -27.22
CA ASN A 63 -1.29 -31.75 -27.36
C ASN A 63 -0.11 -31.17 -26.55
N LEU A 64 -0.38 -30.59 -25.39
CA LEU A 64 0.63 -30.02 -24.51
C LEU A 64 1.32 -31.08 -23.64
N GLU A 65 2.52 -30.79 -23.13
CA GLU A 65 3.28 -31.61 -22.21
C GLU A 65 2.69 -31.53 -20.79
N VAL A 66 1.55 -32.20 -20.57
CA VAL A 66 0.81 -32.15 -19.30
C VAL A 66 1.56 -32.76 -18.10
N SER A 67 2.56 -33.62 -18.33
CA SER A 67 3.32 -34.27 -17.26
C SER A 67 4.00 -33.26 -16.32
N ILE A 68 4.23 -32.05 -16.81
CA ILE A 68 4.81 -30.97 -16.02
C ILE A 68 3.90 -30.59 -14.84
N TYR A 69 2.58 -30.57 -15.06
CA TYR A 69 1.61 -30.06 -14.08
C TYR A 69 0.51 -31.05 -13.68
N ALA A 70 0.39 -32.20 -14.33
CA ALA A 70 -0.59 -33.23 -13.97
C ALA A 70 -0.25 -33.92 -12.63
N LYS A 71 -0.10 -33.15 -11.56
CA LYS A 71 0.34 -33.56 -10.24
C LYS A 71 -0.62 -33.03 -9.17
N GLU A 72 -0.80 -33.80 -8.08
CA GLU A 72 -1.73 -33.46 -6.99
C GLU A 72 -1.32 -32.17 -6.23
N GLU A 73 -0.03 -31.85 -6.26
CA GLU A 73 0.56 -30.69 -5.56
C GLU A 73 0.15 -29.33 -6.15
N PHE A 74 -0.25 -29.29 -7.42
CA PHE A 74 -0.75 -28.05 -8.03
C PHE A 74 -2.26 -27.93 -7.88
N ASP A 75 -2.76 -26.77 -7.48
CA ASP A 75 -4.17 -26.49 -7.58
C ASP A 75 -4.58 -26.22 -9.04
N PHE A 76 -5.90 -26.17 -9.29
CA PHE A 76 -6.41 -25.99 -10.66
C PHE A 76 -6.02 -24.63 -11.27
N SER A 77 -5.81 -23.59 -10.45
CA SER A 77 -5.44 -22.26 -10.92
C SER A 77 -3.96 -22.21 -11.31
N GLN A 78 -3.10 -22.86 -10.54
CA GLN A 78 -1.69 -23.07 -10.88
C GLN A 78 -1.56 -23.89 -12.17
N MET A 79 -2.29 -25.02 -12.28
CA MET A 79 -2.32 -25.84 -13.49
C MET A 79 -2.73 -25.03 -14.73
N LYS A 80 -3.69 -24.13 -14.58
CA LYS A 80 -4.18 -23.26 -15.65
C LYS A 80 -3.10 -22.29 -16.13
N GLU A 81 -2.36 -21.65 -15.22
CA GLU A 81 -1.26 -20.75 -15.59
C GLU A 81 -0.12 -21.48 -16.27
N ILE A 82 0.19 -22.72 -15.82
CA ILE A 82 1.21 -23.55 -16.48
C ILE A 82 0.73 -23.94 -17.89
N ARG A 83 -0.54 -24.35 -18.05
CA ARG A 83 -1.12 -24.70 -19.36
C ARG A 83 -1.05 -23.50 -20.33
N TYR A 84 -1.45 -22.31 -19.91
CA TYR A 84 -1.34 -21.10 -20.74
C TYR A 84 0.11 -20.82 -21.17
N GLY A 85 1.07 -20.98 -20.27
CA GLY A 85 2.48 -20.83 -20.66
C GLY A 85 2.93 -21.86 -21.68
N LEU A 86 2.47 -23.11 -21.60
CA LEU A 86 2.74 -24.13 -22.60
C LEU A 86 2.07 -23.83 -23.95
N GLU A 87 0.82 -23.31 -23.95
CA GLU A 87 0.14 -22.83 -25.16
C GLU A 87 0.93 -21.74 -25.86
N ASP A 88 1.50 -20.82 -25.09
CA ASP A 88 2.34 -19.73 -25.60
C ASP A 88 3.79 -20.15 -25.87
N ASN A 89 4.14 -21.44 -25.75
CA ASN A 89 5.49 -22.00 -25.91
C ASN A 89 6.54 -21.32 -24.99
N LEU A 90 6.16 -20.95 -23.77
CA LEU A 90 7.05 -20.33 -22.79
C LEU A 90 7.82 -21.39 -21.97
N GLU A 91 8.95 -20.97 -21.38
CA GLU A 91 9.75 -21.82 -20.49
C GLU A 91 9.08 -21.96 -19.10
N VAL A 92 8.04 -22.80 -19.02
CA VAL A 92 7.24 -22.97 -17.79
C VAL A 92 8.03 -23.55 -16.62
N SER A 93 9.15 -24.23 -16.84
CA SER A 93 10.01 -24.82 -15.81
C SER A 93 10.47 -23.80 -14.76
N ILE A 94 10.50 -22.54 -15.10
CA ILE A 94 10.88 -21.43 -14.21
C ILE A 94 9.86 -21.30 -13.07
N TYR A 95 8.56 -21.44 -13.36
CA TYR A 95 7.48 -21.16 -12.42
C TYR A 95 6.53 -22.35 -12.16
N ALA A 96 6.62 -23.45 -12.91
CA ALA A 96 5.84 -24.66 -12.68
C ALA A 96 6.33 -25.38 -11.39
N LYS A 97 6.18 -24.71 -10.27
CA LYS A 97 6.64 -25.12 -8.94
C LYS A 97 5.55 -24.81 -7.92
N PRO A 98 5.21 -25.77 -7.01
CA PRO A 98 4.09 -25.60 -6.06
C PRO A 98 4.24 -24.42 -5.10
N GLU A 99 5.48 -23.95 -4.86
CA GLU A 99 5.76 -22.81 -4.00
C GLU A 99 5.26 -21.46 -4.54
N PHE A 100 5.03 -21.34 -5.85
CA PHE A 100 4.43 -20.15 -6.42
C PHE A 100 2.90 -20.23 -6.39
N ASP A 101 2.25 -19.21 -5.89
CA ASP A 101 0.80 -19.11 -6.04
C ASP A 101 0.38 -18.74 -7.49
N LYS A 102 -0.92 -18.81 -7.75
CA LYS A 102 -1.48 -18.51 -9.08
C LYS A 102 -1.07 -17.13 -9.59
N ASN A 103 -1.08 -16.10 -8.73
CA ASN A 103 -0.80 -14.73 -9.16
C ASN A 103 0.69 -14.54 -9.43
N GLN A 104 1.56 -15.14 -8.62
CA GLN A 104 3.00 -15.17 -8.87
C GLN A 104 3.32 -15.86 -10.22
N MET A 105 2.67 -17.01 -10.50
CA MET A 105 2.83 -17.71 -11.79
C MET A 105 2.39 -16.84 -12.96
N GLU A 106 1.28 -16.12 -12.83
CA GLU A 106 0.77 -15.20 -13.85
C GLU A 106 1.78 -14.09 -14.17
N GLU A 107 2.34 -13.44 -13.13
CA GLU A 107 3.35 -12.39 -13.31
C GLU A 107 4.63 -12.90 -13.99
N ILE A 108 5.08 -14.11 -13.63
CA ILE A 108 6.26 -14.71 -14.26
C ILE A 108 5.94 -15.07 -15.74
N ARG A 109 4.76 -15.67 -16.01
CA ARG A 109 4.32 -16.00 -17.37
C ARG A 109 4.24 -14.76 -18.26
N GLU A 110 3.63 -13.68 -17.77
CA GLU A 110 3.57 -12.42 -18.52
C GLU A 110 4.97 -11.83 -18.79
N GLY A 111 5.88 -11.90 -17.84
CA GLY A 111 7.25 -11.47 -18.04
C GLY A 111 7.98 -12.30 -19.10
N LEU A 112 7.79 -13.62 -19.10
CA LEU A 112 8.34 -14.52 -20.14
C LEU A 112 7.77 -14.18 -21.52
N ALA A 113 6.45 -13.96 -21.63
CA ALA A 113 5.80 -13.57 -22.88
C ALA A 113 6.39 -12.27 -23.47
N LYS A 114 6.79 -11.34 -22.59
CA LYS A 114 7.46 -10.09 -22.95
C LYS A 114 8.98 -10.21 -23.07
N LYS A 115 9.53 -11.42 -22.93
CA LYS A 115 10.98 -11.72 -23.00
C LYS A 115 11.82 -10.95 -21.97
N LEU A 116 11.25 -10.68 -20.81
CA LEU A 116 11.94 -10.03 -19.71
C LEU A 116 12.86 -11.02 -18.97
N LYS A 117 13.85 -10.49 -18.25
CA LYS A 117 14.73 -11.29 -17.39
C LYS A 117 14.04 -11.68 -16.10
N VAL A 118 13.07 -12.62 -16.18
CA VAL A 118 12.24 -13.03 -15.03
C VAL A 118 13.02 -13.62 -13.86
N SER A 119 14.23 -14.14 -14.07
CA SER A 119 15.11 -14.68 -13.01
C SER A 119 15.43 -13.66 -11.91
N ILE A 120 15.17 -12.38 -12.16
CA ILE A 120 15.35 -11.32 -11.17
C ILE A 120 14.29 -11.43 -10.08
N TYR A 121 13.04 -11.75 -10.43
CA TYR A 121 11.88 -11.72 -9.53
C TYR A 121 11.12 -13.04 -9.43
N ALA A 122 11.37 -14.03 -10.28
CA ALA A 122 10.77 -15.36 -10.19
C ALA A 122 11.30 -16.12 -8.97
N LYS A 123 10.97 -15.65 -7.78
CA LYS A 123 11.41 -16.16 -6.48
C LYS A 123 10.23 -16.13 -5.51
N PRO A 124 9.97 -17.24 -4.77
CA PRO A 124 8.80 -17.35 -3.90
C PRO A 124 8.73 -16.31 -2.77
N GLU A 125 9.86 -15.69 -2.40
CA GLU A 125 9.92 -14.65 -1.39
C GLU A 125 9.28 -13.31 -1.81
N PHE A 126 9.12 -13.07 -3.11
CA PHE A 126 8.37 -11.90 -3.60
C PHE A 126 6.89 -12.24 -3.70
N ASP A 127 6.03 -11.42 -3.14
CA ASP A 127 4.61 -11.52 -3.41
C ASP A 127 4.29 -11.05 -4.86
N TRP A 128 3.09 -11.36 -5.32
CA TRP A 128 2.69 -11.05 -6.70
C TRP A 128 2.68 -9.54 -7.00
N THR A 129 2.42 -8.66 -5.99
CA THR A 129 2.42 -7.21 -6.17
C THR A 129 3.84 -6.68 -6.37
N GLN A 130 4.80 -7.20 -5.62
CA GLN A 130 6.23 -6.93 -5.82
C GLN A 130 6.70 -7.41 -7.20
N MET A 131 6.28 -8.64 -7.61
CA MET A 131 6.59 -9.16 -8.94
C MET A 131 6.02 -8.29 -10.05
N THR A 132 4.78 -7.79 -9.90
CA THR A 132 4.13 -6.87 -10.83
C THR A 132 4.96 -5.60 -10.99
N GLN A 133 5.36 -4.99 -9.89
CA GLN A 133 6.16 -3.76 -9.90
C GLN A 133 7.49 -3.98 -10.61
N ILE A 134 8.23 -5.04 -10.24
CA ILE A 134 9.52 -5.35 -10.88
C ILE A 134 9.35 -5.63 -12.38
N ARG A 135 8.29 -6.36 -12.78
CA ARG A 135 8.00 -6.62 -14.19
C ARG A 135 7.76 -5.33 -14.97
N TRP A 136 6.92 -4.43 -14.46
CA TRP A 136 6.66 -3.13 -15.09
C TRP A 136 7.93 -2.27 -15.23
N ASP A 137 8.78 -2.28 -14.20
CA ASP A 137 10.03 -1.54 -14.22
C ASP A 137 11.02 -2.10 -15.24
N LEU A 138 11.10 -3.43 -15.34
CA LEU A 138 11.88 -4.09 -16.41
C LEU A 138 11.34 -3.77 -17.81
N GLU A 139 10.00 -3.69 -17.99
CA GLU A 139 9.39 -3.27 -19.26
C GLU A 139 9.81 -1.84 -19.65
N LYS A 140 9.90 -0.95 -18.67
CA LYS A 140 10.36 0.43 -18.84
C LYS A 140 11.88 0.58 -18.86
N LYS A 141 12.63 -0.53 -18.73
CA LYS A 141 14.11 -0.56 -18.66
C LYS A 141 14.69 0.21 -17.48
N VAL A 142 13.95 0.30 -16.38
CA VAL A 142 14.46 0.86 -15.09
C VAL A 142 15.48 -0.11 -14.50
N ASP A 143 16.53 0.42 -13.87
CA ASP A 143 17.52 -0.39 -13.16
C ASP A 143 16.97 -0.89 -11.82
N VAL A 144 16.31 -2.05 -11.86
CA VAL A 144 15.72 -2.69 -10.69
C VAL A 144 16.74 -3.21 -9.67
N SER A 145 18.04 -3.27 -10.03
CA SER A 145 19.09 -3.78 -9.13
C SER A 145 19.25 -2.97 -7.85
N LYS A 146 18.75 -1.76 -7.84
CA LYS A 146 18.81 -0.83 -6.71
C LYS A 146 17.91 -1.23 -5.54
N TYR A 147 16.83 -1.99 -5.80
CA TYR A 147 15.85 -2.32 -4.77
C TYR A 147 15.44 -3.81 -4.70
N VAL A 148 15.74 -4.61 -5.71
CA VAL A 148 15.34 -6.04 -5.73
C VAL A 148 16.10 -6.88 -4.68
N LYS A 149 17.23 -6.38 -4.16
CA LYS A 149 18.03 -7.10 -3.16
C LYS A 149 17.44 -7.04 -1.74
N GLU A 150 16.63 -6.05 -1.46
CA GLU A 150 16.01 -5.82 -0.16
C GLU A 150 14.52 -6.17 -0.21
N LYS A 151 13.97 -6.51 0.94
CA LYS A 151 12.56 -6.86 1.08
C LYS A 151 11.70 -5.59 1.19
N PHE A 152 11.69 -4.78 0.15
CA PHE A 152 10.79 -3.63 0.09
C PHE A 152 9.36 -4.06 -0.22
N ALA A 153 8.38 -3.42 0.42
CA ALA A 153 6.99 -3.51 -0.01
C ALA A 153 6.83 -2.86 -1.41
N TRP A 154 5.80 -3.23 -2.13
CA TRP A 154 5.60 -2.73 -3.50
C TRP A 154 5.46 -1.20 -3.56
N GLU A 155 4.83 -0.58 -2.54
CA GLU A 155 4.73 0.88 -2.42
C GLU A 155 6.11 1.55 -2.27
N GLN A 156 7.00 0.93 -1.50
CA GLN A 156 8.39 1.40 -1.34
C GLN A 156 9.15 1.28 -2.66
N MET A 157 8.97 0.17 -3.39
CA MET A 157 9.57 -0.03 -4.72
C MET A 157 9.10 1.04 -5.70
N GLU A 158 7.82 1.41 -5.66
CA GLU A 158 7.27 2.48 -6.49
C GLU A 158 7.95 3.83 -6.22
N GLU A 159 8.14 4.21 -4.96
CA GLU A 159 8.82 5.46 -4.61
C GLU A 159 10.29 5.47 -5.04
N ILE A 160 10.98 4.32 -4.94
CA ILE A 160 12.36 4.19 -5.44
C ILE A 160 12.38 4.34 -6.98
N ARG A 161 11.47 3.67 -7.69
CA ARG A 161 11.35 3.78 -9.15
C ARG A 161 11.11 5.23 -9.59
N LEU A 162 10.16 5.92 -8.96
CA LEU A 162 9.88 7.33 -9.27
C LEU A 162 11.13 8.20 -9.10
N GLY A 163 11.92 7.98 -8.07
CA GLY A 163 13.17 8.68 -7.86
C GLY A 163 14.22 8.38 -8.94
N LEU A 164 14.35 7.12 -9.35
CA LEU A 164 15.24 6.74 -10.46
C LEU A 164 14.81 7.37 -11.80
N GLU A 165 13.50 7.40 -12.08
CA GLU A 165 12.95 8.09 -13.26
C GLU A 165 13.24 9.60 -13.25
N ALA A 166 13.25 10.22 -12.06
CA ALA A 166 13.62 11.62 -11.85
C ALA A 166 15.15 11.86 -11.76
N ASN A 167 15.97 10.82 -11.96
CA ASN A 167 17.45 10.87 -11.83
C ASN A 167 17.93 11.29 -10.43
N LEU A 168 17.21 10.98 -9.37
CA LEU A 168 17.59 11.27 -8.00
C LEU A 168 18.56 10.21 -7.44
N ASP A 169 19.34 10.59 -6.44
CA ASP A 169 20.10 9.63 -5.64
C ASP A 169 19.18 8.90 -4.66
N VAL A 170 18.61 7.81 -5.10
CA VAL A 170 17.69 6.99 -4.27
C VAL A 170 18.38 6.35 -3.06
N SER A 171 19.71 6.27 -3.03
CA SER A 171 20.43 5.68 -1.89
C SER A 171 20.21 6.44 -0.58
N ILE A 172 19.75 7.68 -0.67
CA ILE A 172 19.42 8.53 0.48
C ILE A 172 18.24 7.92 1.27
N TYR A 173 17.24 7.39 0.58
CA TYR A 173 15.98 6.94 1.20
C TYR A 173 15.57 5.49 0.87
N ALA A 174 16.24 4.80 -0.04
CA ALA A 174 15.96 3.40 -0.37
C ALA A 174 16.46 2.49 0.77
N LYS A 175 15.80 2.56 1.92
CA LYS A 175 16.10 1.81 3.14
C LYS A 175 14.79 1.21 3.67
N SER A 176 14.81 -0.08 4.02
CA SER A 176 13.61 -0.84 4.42
C SER A 176 12.95 -0.33 5.70
N GLU A 177 13.68 0.40 6.56
CA GLU A 177 13.17 1.04 7.77
C GLU A 177 12.24 2.22 7.51
N TYR A 178 12.33 2.88 6.35
CA TYR A 178 11.39 3.94 6.00
C TYR A 178 10.08 3.36 5.46
N SER A 179 8.95 3.88 5.92
CA SER A 179 7.67 3.59 5.28
C SER A 179 7.61 4.23 3.87
N TRP A 180 6.71 3.75 3.03
CA TRP A 180 6.55 4.34 1.69
C TRP A 180 6.15 5.83 1.76
N GLU A 181 5.37 6.25 2.78
CA GLU A 181 5.02 7.65 2.98
C GLU A 181 6.26 8.51 3.32
N GLN A 182 7.17 7.97 4.15
CA GLN A 182 8.43 8.64 4.45
C GLN A 182 9.30 8.74 3.20
N MET A 183 9.48 7.64 2.46
CA MET A 183 10.22 7.64 1.19
C MET A 183 9.65 8.66 0.20
N LYS A 184 8.33 8.74 0.07
CA LYS A 184 7.63 9.71 -0.77
C LYS A 184 7.98 11.14 -0.42
N GLU A 185 7.90 11.51 0.86
CA GLU A 185 8.17 12.89 1.27
C GLU A 185 9.65 13.26 1.10
N ILE A 186 10.57 12.29 1.29
CA ILE A 186 12.00 12.50 1.02
C ILE A 186 12.22 12.68 -0.50
N ARG A 187 11.63 11.79 -1.34
CA ARG A 187 11.74 11.91 -2.81
C ARG A 187 11.24 13.26 -3.31
N ILE A 188 10.04 13.67 -2.88
CA ILE A 188 9.50 14.99 -3.29
C ILE A 188 10.39 16.12 -2.83
N GLY A 189 10.98 16.05 -1.64
CA GLY A 189 11.94 17.04 -1.17
C GLY A 189 13.18 17.14 -2.07
N LEU A 190 13.72 15.98 -2.48
CA LEU A 190 14.85 15.91 -3.42
C LEU A 190 14.47 16.45 -4.81
N GLU A 191 13.26 16.16 -5.32
CA GLU A 191 12.75 16.70 -6.58
C GLU A 191 12.65 18.23 -6.57
N LEU A 192 12.36 18.81 -5.40
CA LEU A 192 12.25 20.25 -5.18
C LEU A 192 13.60 20.91 -4.77
N ASP A 193 14.69 20.13 -4.77
CA ASP A 193 16.03 20.59 -4.33
C ASP A 193 16.04 21.17 -2.91
N LEU A 194 15.24 20.59 -2.01
CA LEU A 194 15.16 20.98 -0.60
C LEU A 194 16.19 20.25 0.24
N ASP A 195 16.60 20.86 1.37
CA ASP A 195 17.45 20.20 2.34
C ASP A 195 16.69 19.13 3.14
N VAL A 196 16.67 17.93 2.61
CA VAL A 196 15.99 16.79 3.24
C VAL A 196 16.66 16.33 4.54
N SER A 197 17.93 16.71 4.79
CA SER A 197 18.67 16.29 5.99
C SER A 197 17.97 16.71 7.29
N ILE A 198 17.14 17.75 7.24
CA ILE A 198 16.37 18.27 8.38
C ILE A 198 15.34 17.27 8.90
N TYR A 199 14.80 16.40 8.03
CA TYR A 199 13.78 15.42 8.37
C TYR A 199 14.12 14.00 7.93
N LEU A 200 15.32 13.76 7.46
CA LEU A 200 15.83 12.45 7.06
C LEU A 200 16.15 11.61 8.32
N ASP A 201 15.13 11.35 9.13
CA ASP A 201 15.19 10.55 10.34
C ASP A 201 13.92 9.74 10.48
N GLU A 202 14.05 8.44 10.75
CA GLU A 202 12.93 7.49 10.90
C GLU A 202 11.97 7.83 12.05
N VAL A 203 12.40 8.69 12.98
CA VAL A 203 11.54 9.16 14.10
C VAL A 203 10.37 10.01 13.62
N PHE A 204 10.51 10.68 12.46
CA PHE A 204 9.41 11.43 11.86
C PHE A 204 8.54 10.50 11.01
N ASN A 205 7.25 10.43 11.28
CA ASN A 205 6.35 9.74 10.36
C ASN A 205 6.12 10.55 9.07
N GLY A 206 5.57 9.91 8.03
CA GLY A 206 5.35 10.55 6.73
C GLY A 206 4.54 11.84 6.79
N LYS A 207 3.55 11.95 7.71
CA LYS A 207 2.77 13.18 7.88
C LYS A 207 3.60 14.32 8.47
N GLN A 208 4.45 14.02 9.44
CA GLN A 208 5.38 15.00 10.01
C GLN A 208 6.40 15.46 8.96
N MET A 209 7.01 14.51 8.23
CA MET A 209 7.92 14.84 7.12
C MET A 209 7.26 15.74 6.09
N LYS A 210 6.00 15.48 5.75
CA LYS A 210 5.21 16.33 4.83
C LYS A 210 5.11 17.76 5.33
N GLU A 211 4.74 17.96 6.61
CA GLU A 211 4.62 19.31 7.18
C GLU A 211 5.96 20.05 7.16
N ILE A 212 7.08 19.36 7.42
CA ILE A 212 8.42 19.94 7.39
C ILE A 212 8.81 20.28 5.94
N ARG A 213 8.65 19.34 4.99
CA ARG A 213 8.94 19.55 3.57
C ARG A 213 8.17 20.75 3.00
N GLU A 214 6.86 20.81 3.26
CA GLU A 214 6.06 21.96 2.80
C GLU A 214 6.51 23.29 3.41
N GLY A 215 6.97 23.27 4.66
CA GLY A 215 7.55 24.46 5.27
C GLY A 215 8.84 24.92 4.58
N LEU A 216 9.73 23.98 4.26
CA LEU A 216 10.94 24.26 3.50
C LEU A 216 10.62 24.80 2.10
N ASP A 217 9.64 24.20 1.40
CA ASP A 217 9.18 24.64 0.08
C ASP A 217 8.64 26.10 0.12
N TYR A 218 7.97 26.47 1.21
CA TYR A 218 7.58 27.87 1.46
C TYR A 218 8.69 28.76 2.03
N SER A 219 9.92 28.27 2.14
CA SER A 219 11.06 28.99 2.74
C SER A 219 10.80 29.47 4.18
N LEU A 220 10.05 28.71 4.96
CA LEU A 220 9.76 28.99 6.36
C LEU A 220 10.88 28.49 7.27
N ASP A 221 11.04 29.10 8.43
CA ASP A 221 11.92 28.58 9.47
C ASP A 221 11.30 27.37 10.17
N VAL A 222 11.61 26.18 9.65
CA VAL A 222 11.08 24.92 10.18
C VAL A 222 11.67 24.53 11.55
N SER A 223 12.72 25.19 12.02
CA SER A 223 13.37 24.91 13.31
C SER A 223 12.39 25.04 14.50
N PHE A 224 11.35 25.84 14.34
CA PHE A 224 10.31 25.98 15.34
C PHE A 224 9.54 24.67 15.60
N TYR A 225 9.37 23.81 14.57
CA TYR A 225 8.49 22.64 14.66
C TYR A 225 9.06 21.33 14.10
N ALA A 226 10.19 21.34 13.42
CA ALA A 226 10.85 20.11 12.96
C ALA A 226 11.45 19.34 14.16
N LYS A 227 10.58 18.88 15.04
CA LYS A 227 10.90 18.16 16.29
C LYS A 227 9.95 16.96 16.45
N PRO A 228 10.45 15.76 16.75
CA PRO A 228 9.62 14.55 16.85
C PRO A 228 8.47 14.64 17.86
N ASP A 229 8.63 15.44 18.90
CA ASP A 229 7.63 15.61 19.97
C ASP A 229 6.35 16.32 19.53
N PHE A 230 6.37 17.00 18.38
CA PHE A 230 5.15 17.60 17.83
C PHE A 230 4.38 16.61 16.98
N SER A 231 3.07 16.53 17.18
CA SER A 231 2.20 15.85 16.23
C SER A 231 2.16 16.61 14.88
N TYR A 232 1.79 15.94 13.80
CA TYR A 232 1.71 16.62 12.50
C TYR A 232 0.65 17.74 12.51
N GLU A 233 -0.41 17.63 13.34
CA GLU A 233 -1.41 18.69 13.52
C GLU A 233 -0.78 19.92 14.20
N GLN A 234 0.06 19.72 15.24
CA GLN A 234 0.78 20.81 15.88
C GLN A 234 1.76 21.48 14.91
N MET A 235 2.53 20.69 14.16
CA MET A 235 3.43 21.19 13.12
C MET A 235 2.67 22.04 12.09
N ARG A 236 1.48 21.58 11.67
CA ARG A 236 0.64 22.31 10.71
C ARG A 236 0.16 23.66 11.27
N GLU A 237 -0.25 23.73 12.53
CA GLU A 237 -0.68 24.99 13.15
C GLU A 237 0.51 25.98 13.27
N ILE A 238 1.72 25.49 13.61
CA ILE A 238 2.92 26.34 13.66
C ILE A 238 3.30 26.80 12.25
N LYS A 239 3.33 25.89 11.27
CA LYS A 239 3.60 26.22 9.86
C LYS A 239 2.62 27.29 9.34
N SER A 240 1.32 27.15 9.64
CA SER A 240 0.31 28.13 9.26
C SER A 240 0.58 29.50 9.88
N GLY A 241 0.96 29.55 11.16
CA GLY A 241 1.33 30.80 11.83
C GLY A 241 2.55 31.48 11.21
N LEU A 242 3.57 30.70 10.85
CA LEU A 242 4.77 31.24 10.16
C LEU A 242 4.39 31.83 8.78
N ARG A 243 3.50 31.19 8.04
CA ARG A 243 3.00 31.73 6.75
C ARG A 243 2.30 33.07 6.90
N GLU A 244 1.50 33.21 7.95
CA GLU A 244 0.79 34.45 8.31
C GLU A 244 1.67 35.46 9.05
N LYS A 245 2.98 35.15 9.23
CA LYS A 245 3.98 35.97 9.92
C LYS A 245 3.64 36.26 11.40
N ASN A 246 2.91 35.35 12.04
CA ASN A 246 2.65 35.40 13.47
C ASN A 246 3.91 35.07 14.29
N ASP A 247 3.99 35.59 15.48
CA ASP A 247 5.01 35.17 16.45
C ASP A 247 4.64 33.79 17.01
N VAL A 248 5.13 32.74 16.35
CA VAL A 248 4.85 31.34 16.73
C VAL A 248 5.57 30.94 18.03
N SER A 249 6.58 31.71 18.49
CA SER A 249 7.32 31.41 19.73
C SER A 249 6.41 31.36 20.95
N ILE A 250 5.24 32.01 20.88
CA ILE A 250 4.22 32.04 21.94
C ILE A 250 3.60 30.66 22.18
N TYR A 251 3.50 29.82 21.12
CA TYR A 251 2.79 28.54 21.21
C TYR A 251 3.53 27.34 20.58
N ALA A 252 4.67 27.53 19.96
CA ALA A 252 5.48 26.45 19.38
C ALA A 252 6.16 25.61 20.47
N THR A 253 5.38 25.01 21.33
CA THR A 253 5.79 24.09 22.39
C THR A 253 4.84 22.91 22.48
N SER A 254 5.35 21.70 22.80
CA SER A 254 4.56 20.48 22.91
C SER A 254 3.54 20.49 24.07
N GLU A 255 3.59 21.49 24.95
CA GLU A 255 2.62 21.67 26.04
C GLU A 255 1.20 22.02 25.55
N TYR A 256 1.08 22.66 24.38
CA TYR A 256 -0.21 22.94 23.77
C TYR A 256 -0.62 21.82 22.83
N ASN A 257 -1.86 21.40 22.88
CA ASN A 257 -2.41 20.59 21.80
C ASN A 257 -2.70 21.46 20.56
N TRP A 258 -2.92 20.81 19.41
CA TRP A 258 -3.11 21.53 18.14
C TRP A 258 -4.34 22.45 18.13
N GLU A 259 -5.42 22.10 18.86
CA GLU A 259 -6.60 22.94 19.00
C GLU A 259 -6.30 24.22 19.79
N GLN A 260 -5.51 24.12 20.86
CA GLN A 260 -5.05 25.27 21.63
C GLN A 260 -4.15 26.19 20.79
N MET A 261 -3.19 25.58 20.06
CA MET A 261 -2.33 26.32 19.12
C MET A 261 -3.14 27.09 18.09
N ARG A 262 -4.21 26.46 17.55
CA ARG A 262 -5.10 27.12 16.60
C ARG A 262 -5.80 28.32 17.20
N GLN A 263 -6.28 28.23 18.43
CA GLN A 263 -6.96 29.37 19.07
C GLN A 263 -5.97 30.53 19.31
N ILE A 264 -4.72 30.23 19.68
CA ILE A 264 -3.69 31.26 19.85
C ILE A 264 -3.35 31.89 18.48
N ARG A 265 -3.12 31.08 17.46
CA ARG A 265 -2.84 31.56 16.10
C ARG A 265 -3.96 32.48 15.58
N TRP A 266 -5.22 32.08 15.66
CA TRP A 266 -6.34 32.93 15.26
C TRP A 266 -6.44 34.24 16.05
N GLY A 267 -6.07 34.22 17.33
CA GLY A 267 -5.99 35.46 18.12
C GLY A 267 -4.91 36.41 17.62
N LEU A 268 -3.74 35.88 17.27
CA LEU A 268 -2.65 36.65 16.67
C LEU A 268 -3.01 37.20 15.29
N GLU A 269 -3.71 36.42 14.45
CA GLU A 269 -4.25 36.88 13.16
C GLU A 269 -5.26 38.03 13.31
N ASP A 270 -6.10 37.97 14.36
CA ASP A 270 -7.05 39.01 14.73
C ASP A 270 -6.37 40.20 15.49
N ASN A 271 -5.03 40.21 15.64
CA ASN A 271 -4.24 41.19 16.41
C ASN A 271 -4.69 41.34 17.88
N LEU A 272 -5.12 40.25 18.50
CA LEU A 272 -5.53 40.23 19.92
C LEU A 272 -4.33 40.00 20.84
N ASP A 273 -4.41 40.51 22.07
CA ASP A 273 -3.44 40.19 23.13
C ASP A 273 -3.71 38.78 23.66
N VAL A 274 -3.08 37.78 23.01
CA VAL A 274 -3.25 36.37 23.35
C VAL A 274 -2.72 35.98 24.73
N SER A 275 -1.91 36.83 25.38
CA SER A 275 -1.34 36.58 26.70
C SER A 275 -2.41 36.29 27.76
N VAL A 276 -3.63 36.77 27.53
CA VAL A 276 -4.80 36.56 28.40
C VAL A 276 -5.17 35.08 28.50
N TYR A 277 -4.98 34.29 27.44
CA TYR A 277 -5.42 32.89 27.38
C TYR A 277 -4.38 31.92 26.83
N ALA A 278 -3.27 32.38 26.27
CA ALA A 278 -2.19 31.53 25.79
C ALA A 278 -1.48 30.84 26.97
N THR A 279 -2.14 29.87 27.56
CA THR A 279 -1.64 29.02 28.63
C THR A 279 -2.26 27.62 28.52
N PRO A 280 -1.49 26.51 28.68
CA PRO A 280 -2.00 25.14 28.58
C PRO A 280 -3.15 24.80 29.57
N VAL A 281 -3.37 25.63 30.59
CA VAL A 281 -4.41 25.43 31.60
C VAL A 281 -5.83 25.56 31.05
N TYR A 282 -6.03 26.40 30.01
CA TYR A 282 -7.33 26.53 29.38
C TYR A 282 -7.52 25.43 28.31
N HIS A 283 -8.67 24.78 28.38
CA HIS A 283 -9.07 23.92 27.26
C HIS A 283 -9.33 24.78 26.01
N TRP A 284 -9.11 24.24 24.82
CA TRP A 284 -9.26 25.00 23.57
C TRP A 284 -10.64 25.68 23.42
N THR A 285 -11.72 25.03 23.92
CA THR A 285 -13.08 25.61 23.91
C THR A 285 -13.21 26.82 24.82
N GLN A 286 -12.46 26.87 25.92
CA GLN A 286 -12.40 28.04 26.81
C GLN A 286 -11.61 29.16 26.14
N MET A 287 -10.46 28.84 25.51
CA MET A 287 -9.67 29.78 24.71
C MET A 287 -10.52 30.43 23.62
N ASP A 288 -11.34 29.64 22.91
CA ASP A 288 -12.24 30.11 21.88
C ASP A 288 -13.22 31.17 22.42
N GLN A 289 -13.87 30.93 23.57
CA GLN A 289 -14.80 31.89 24.17
C GLN A 289 -14.09 33.17 24.62
N ILE A 290 -12.86 33.09 25.12
CA ILE A 290 -12.08 34.27 25.51
C ILE A 290 -11.68 35.06 24.24
N ARG A 291 -11.16 34.39 23.21
CA ARG A 291 -10.79 35.00 21.94
C ARG A 291 -11.98 35.72 21.27
N LEU A 292 -13.14 35.06 21.21
CA LEU A 292 -14.36 35.67 20.68
C LEU A 292 -14.79 36.86 21.50
N GLY A 293 -14.72 36.80 22.83
CA GLY A 293 -15.00 37.94 23.69
C GLY A 293 -14.08 39.14 23.45
N MET A 294 -12.79 38.87 23.23
CA MET A 294 -11.82 39.92 22.87
C MET A 294 -12.11 40.52 21.48
N LYS A 295 -12.46 39.69 20.51
CA LYS A 295 -12.86 40.13 19.16
C LYS A 295 -14.10 41.03 19.18
N ASP A 296 -15.04 40.76 20.11
CA ASP A 296 -16.22 41.51 20.37
C ASP A 296 -15.99 42.77 21.25
N ASN A 297 -14.72 43.06 21.60
CA ASN A 297 -14.30 44.16 22.50
C ASN A 297 -14.96 44.11 23.89
N LEU A 298 -15.23 42.92 24.43
CA LEU A 298 -15.82 42.73 25.73
C LEU A 298 -14.75 42.75 26.85
N ASP A 299 -15.18 43.07 28.09
CA ASP A 299 -14.36 42.91 29.29
C ASP A 299 -14.15 41.42 29.61
N VAL A 300 -13.13 40.80 29.00
CA VAL A 300 -12.86 39.35 29.09
C VAL A 300 -12.39 38.95 30.49
N SER A 301 -12.08 39.89 31.40
CA SER A 301 -11.77 39.58 32.80
C SER A 301 -12.94 38.84 33.50
N LYS A 302 -14.16 39.04 33.03
CA LYS A 302 -15.37 38.36 33.49
C LYS A 302 -15.54 36.97 32.92
N ILE A 303 -14.92 36.67 31.75
CA ILE A 303 -15.02 35.41 31.03
C ILE A 303 -13.82 34.51 31.35
N ALA A 304 -12.60 35.05 31.33
CA ALA A 304 -11.34 34.32 31.47
C ALA A 304 -11.11 33.83 32.94
N LYS A 305 -11.94 32.90 33.39
CA LYS A 305 -11.85 32.26 34.69
C LYS A 305 -11.58 30.77 34.52
N LYS A 306 -10.42 30.27 34.93
CA LYS A 306 -9.98 28.86 34.75
C LYS A 306 -10.99 27.80 35.23
N HIS A 307 -11.81 28.14 36.25
CA HIS A 307 -12.82 27.23 36.81
C HIS A 307 -14.19 27.31 36.08
N TYR A 308 -14.34 28.15 35.06
CA TYR A 308 -15.56 28.18 34.25
C TYR A 308 -15.41 27.20 33.11
N ASN A 309 -16.44 26.37 32.88
CA ASN A 309 -16.52 25.61 31.66
C ASN A 309 -16.90 26.53 30.47
N TRP A 310 -16.71 26.03 29.24
CA TRP A 310 -16.92 26.83 28.04
C TRP A 310 -18.38 27.30 27.88
N GLU A 311 -19.40 26.49 28.30
CA GLU A 311 -20.82 26.88 28.22
C GLU A 311 -21.12 28.07 29.13
N LYS A 312 -20.51 28.09 30.33
CA LYS A 312 -20.63 29.24 31.23
C LYS A 312 -19.97 30.49 30.68
N MET A 313 -18.78 30.34 30.06
CA MET A 313 -18.08 31.44 29.40
C MET A 313 -18.89 31.99 28.24
N GLU A 314 -19.43 31.12 27.39
CA GLU A 314 -20.30 31.48 26.27
C GLU A 314 -21.52 32.25 26.74
N ARG A 315 -22.23 31.75 27.76
CA ARG A 315 -23.40 32.42 28.31
C ARG A 315 -23.07 33.82 28.85
N ILE A 316 -21.91 33.98 29.53
CA ILE A 316 -21.48 35.30 30.01
C ILE A 316 -21.20 36.22 28.84
N ARG A 317 -20.47 35.76 27.81
CA ARG A 317 -20.19 36.52 26.58
C ARG A 317 -21.46 36.97 25.89
N TYR A 318 -22.44 36.07 25.65
CA TYR A 318 -23.73 36.42 25.08
C TYR A 318 -24.48 37.48 25.91
N ASN A 319 -24.51 37.36 27.21
CA ASN A 319 -25.14 38.33 28.10
C ASN A 319 -24.45 39.71 28.05
N MET A 320 -23.17 39.75 27.75
CA MET A 320 -22.41 41.01 27.60
C MET A 320 -22.62 41.67 26.22
N LEU A 321 -22.88 40.86 25.19
CA LEU A 321 -23.12 41.36 23.82
C LEU A 321 -24.52 41.98 23.64
N TYR A 322 -25.53 41.46 24.35
CA TYR A 322 -26.95 41.79 24.10
C TYR A 322 -27.58 42.52 25.30
N ARG A 323 -26.76 43.06 26.17
CA ARG A 323 -27.19 44.00 27.21
C ARG A 323 -26.71 45.41 26.92
#